data_531e7805d4f347b59d0febec31b72beb
#
_entry.id   531e7805d4f347b59d0febec31b72beb
#
_cell.length_a   1.000
_cell.length_b   1.000
_cell.length_c   1.000
_cell.angle_alpha   90.00
_cell.angle_beta   90.00
_cell.angle_gamma   90.00
#
_symmetry.space_group_name_H-M   'P 1'
#
loop_
_entity.id
_entity.type
_entity.pdbx_description
1 polymer ?
#
loop_
_entity_poly.entity_id
_entity_poly.type
_entity_poly.pdbx_seq_one_letter_code
_entity_poly.pdbx_strand_id
1 'polypeptide(L)' 'MSISLLLIPLALLLLGVAIWAFFWAVDSNQFD' A
#
# COMPACT_ATOMS: atom_id res chain seq x y z
N MET A 1 11.62 -1.74 23.23
CA MET A 1 10.90 -1.61 21.99
C MET A 1 11.78 -1.92 20.82
N SER A 2 11.32 -2.82 19.98
CA SER A 2 12.12 -3.27 18.85
C SER A 2 11.68 -2.53 17.59
N ILE A 3 12.65 -2.02 16.85
CA ILE A 3 12.39 -1.33 15.59
C ILE A 3 11.73 -2.29 14.61
N SER A 4 12.07 -3.57 14.70
CA SER A 4 11.46 -4.58 13.84
C SER A 4 9.96 -4.67 14.03
N LEU A 5 9.50 -4.56 15.27
CA LEU A 5 8.06 -4.59 15.57
C LEU A 5 7.36 -3.39 14.98
N LEU A 6 8.04 -2.26 14.90
CA LEU A 6 7.47 -1.06 14.31
C LEU A 6 7.42 -1.18 12.78
N LEU A 7 8.40 -1.86 12.21
CA LEU A 7 8.48 -2.00 10.75
C LEU A 7 7.39 -2.91 10.19
N ILE A 8 6.96 -3.91 10.96
CA ILE A 8 5.94 -4.84 10.50
C ILE A 8 4.62 -4.13 10.17
N PRO A 9 4.03 -3.37 11.09
CA PRO A 9 2.79 -2.66 10.77
C PRO A 9 2.99 -1.57 9.73
N LEU A 10 4.15 -0.95 9.70
CA LEU A 10 4.45 0.07 8.70
C LEU A 10 4.52 -0.55 7.31
N ALA A 11 5.14 -1.72 7.20
CA ALA A 11 5.23 -2.41 5.92
C ALA A 11 3.84 -2.82 5.42
N LEU A 12 3.00 -3.30 6.32
CA LEU A 12 1.63 -3.68 5.96
C LEU A 12 0.83 -2.48 5.49
N LEU A 13 1.02 -1.34 6.13
CA LEU A 13 0.32 -0.12 5.75
C LEU A 13 0.75 0.32 4.35
N LEU A 14 2.03 0.30 4.08
CA LEU A 14 2.55 0.70 2.77
C LEU A 14 2.05 -0.25 1.69
N LEU A 15 2.03 -1.54 1.99
CA LEU A 15 1.55 -2.54 1.05
C LEU A 15 0.07 -2.32 0.74
N GLY A 16 -0.73 -2.06 1.77
CA GLY A 16 -2.15 -1.80 1.59
C GLY A 16 -2.41 -0.58 0.72
N VAL A 17 -1.66 0.50 0.97
CA VAL A 17 -1.80 1.72 0.19
C VAL A 17 -1.42 1.47 -1.27
N ALA A 18 -0.37 0.69 -1.49
CA ALA A 18 0.07 0.38 -2.84
C ALA A 18 -1.00 -0.39 -3.62
N ILE A 19 -1.60 -1.39 -2.97
CA ILE A 19 -2.65 -2.19 -3.60
C ILE A 19 -3.88 -1.32 -3.88
N TRP A 20 -4.26 -0.49 -2.92
CA TRP A 20 -5.40 0.39 -3.08
C TRP A 20 -5.18 1.37 -4.23
N ALA A 21 -4.00 1.96 -4.30
CA ALA A 21 -3.67 2.88 -5.38
C ALA A 21 -3.70 2.18 -6.73
N PHE A 22 -3.26 0.93 -6.76
CA PHE A 22 -3.28 0.14 -7.98
C PHE A 22 -4.71 -0.08 -8.47
N PHE A 23 -5.59 -0.48 -7.56
CA PHE A 23 -6.99 -0.69 -7.91
C PHE A 23 -7.65 0.61 -8.36
N TRP A 24 -7.32 1.68 -7.70
CA TRP A 24 -7.87 2.99 -8.07
C TRP A 24 -7.46 3.37 -9.49
N ALA A 25 -6.21 3.12 -9.83
CA ALA A 25 -5.71 3.45 -11.16
C ALA A 25 -6.39 2.62 -12.24
N VAL A 26 -6.62 1.34 -11.96
CA VAL A 26 -7.29 0.45 -12.90
C VAL A 26 -8.76 0.83 -13.05
N ASP A 27 -9.42 1.12 -11.93
CA ASP A 27 -10.84 1.48 -11.94
C ASP A 27 -11.06 2.82 -12.60
N SER A 28 -10.10 3.72 -12.46
CA SER A 28 -10.18 5.05 -13.04
C SER A 28 -10.02 5.04 -14.56
N ASN A 29 -9.60 3.91 -15.11
CA ASN A 29 -9.48 3.75 -16.56
C ASN A 29 -8.60 4.82 -17.18
N GLN A 30 -7.50 5.09 -16.55
CA GLN A 30 -6.59 6.14 -16.99
C GLN A 30 -5.78 5.74 -18.22
N PHE A 31 -5.89 4.53 -18.59
CA PHE A 31 -5.20 4.03 -19.78
C PHE A 31 -6.03 4.34 -21.01
N ASP A 32 -5.63 5.36 -21.62
CA ASP A 32 -6.30 5.76 -22.86
C ASP A 32 -5.70 5.07 -24.07
#